data_7f07cc540f43dcbfb6c07fea7b936ea8
#
_entry.id   7f07cc540f43dcbfb6c07fea7b936ea8
#
_cell.length_a   1.000
_cell.length_b   1.000
_cell.length_c   1.000
_cell.angle_alpha   90.00
_cell.angle_beta   90.00
_cell.angle_gamma   90.00
#
_symmetry.space_group_name_H-M   'P 1'
#
loop_
_entity.id
_entity.type
_entity.pdbx_description
1 polymer ?
#
loop_
_entity_poly.entity_id
_entity_poly.type
_entity_poly.pdbx_seq_one_letter_code
_entity_poly.pdbx_strand_id
1 'polypeptide(L)'
;QEYAKMRADYESRKEAKQYVSITEARNNRVRIDWQHSIIKKPATLGRRVFIDYPLEEIRAYIDWTPFFQTWMLAGRYPAILKDNVVGTEAQKLFDDAQQMLDKIIANKSLKAN
;
A
#
# COMPACT_ATOMS: atom_id res chain seq x y z
N GLN A 1 -3.70 24.06 -30.49
CA GLN A 1 -2.23 23.95 -30.49
C GLN A 1 -1.69 23.34 -29.20
N GLU A 2 -2.23 23.67 -28.04
CA GLU A 2 -1.79 23.18 -26.72
C GLU A 2 -1.94 21.65 -26.54
N TYR A 3 -3.09 21.10 -26.94
CA TYR A 3 -3.32 19.64 -26.88
C TYR A 3 -2.40 18.85 -27.84
N ALA A 4 -1.99 19.43 -28.96
CA ALA A 4 -1.03 18.78 -29.87
C ALA A 4 0.35 18.70 -29.21
N LYS A 5 0.78 19.76 -28.52
CA LYS A 5 2.03 19.80 -27.76
C LYS A 5 1.99 18.78 -26.59
N MET A 6 0.91 18.74 -25.82
CA MET A 6 0.75 17.77 -24.74
C MET A 6 0.80 16.32 -25.22
N ARG A 7 0.21 16.02 -26.38
CA ARG A 7 0.29 14.69 -27.02
C ARG A 7 1.71 14.34 -27.41
N ALA A 8 2.41 15.26 -28.08
CA ALA A 8 3.80 15.06 -28.46
C ALA A 8 4.72 14.84 -27.26
N ASP A 9 4.54 15.62 -26.20
CA ASP A 9 5.30 15.47 -24.95
C ASP A 9 4.99 14.13 -24.25
N TYR A 10 3.74 13.66 -24.28
CA TYR A 10 3.38 12.35 -23.74
C TYR A 10 4.01 11.21 -24.55
N GLU A 11 3.91 11.25 -25.86
CA GLU A 11 4.50 10.22 -26.74
C GLU A 11 6.03 10.19 -26.64
N SER A 12 6.69 11.35 -26.47
CA SER A 12 8.14 11.40 -26.28
C SER A 12 8.62 10.81 -24.95
N ARG A 13 7.77 10.82 -23.90
CA ARG A 13 8.08 10.26 -22.58
C ARG A 13 7.66 8.81 -22.42
N LYS A 14 6.93 8.28 -23.40
CA LYS A 14 6.46 6.90 -23.37
C LYS A 14 7.64 5.97 -23.65
N GLU A 15 8.19 5.39 -22.59
CA GLU A 15 9.18 4.33 -22.74
C GLU A 15 8.57 3.16 -23.53
N ALA A 16 9.27 2.73 -24.60
CA ALA A 16 8.87 1.57 -25.36
C ALA A 16 8.91 0.35 -24.42
N LYS A 17 7.75 -0.26 -24.16
CA LYS A 17 7.68 -1.49 -23.36
C LYS A 17 8.49 -2.57 -24.06
N GLN A 18 9.54 -3.04 -23.41
CA GLN A 18 10.30 -4.20 -23.87
C GLN A 18 9.57 -5.47 -23.45
N TYR A 19 9.18 -6.27 -24.44
CA TYR A 19 8.54 -7.56 -24.21
C TYR A 19 9.53 -8.66 -24.50
N VAL A 20 9.62 -9.65 -23.62
CA VAL A 20 10.36 -10.88 -23.88
C VAL A 20 9.45 -11.90 -24.58
N SER A 21 10.02 -12.78 -25.40
CA SER A 21 9.25 -13.85 -26.01
C SER A 21 8.73 -14.82 -24.95
N ILE A 22 7.62 -15.51 -25.25
CA ILE A 22 7.07 -16.53 -24.34
C ILE A 22 8.07 -17.67 -24.06
N THR A 23 8.90 -17.99 -25.05
CA THR A 23 9.94 -19.01 -24.90
C THR A 23 11.02 -18.54 -23.93
N GLU A 24 11.45 -17.29 -24.04
CA GLU A 24 12.43 -16.70 -23.15
C GLU A 24 11.89 -16.58 -21.72
N ALA A 25 10.65 -16.13 -21.55
CA ALA A 25 9.97 -16.07 -20.25
C ALA A 25 9.86 -17.47 -19.59
N ARG A 26 9.54 -18.50 -20.37
CA ARG A 26 9.49 -19.89 -19.88
C ARG A 26 10.86 -20.44 -19.49
N ASN A 27 11.91 -20.07 -20.22
CA ASN A 27 13.28 -20.45 -19.89
C ASN A 27 13.79 -19.78 -18.61
N ASN A 28 13.37 -18.54 -18.38
CA ASN A 28 13.69 -17.73 -17.19
C ASN A 28 12.77 -18.00 -15.98
N ARG A 29 11.88 -18.98 -16.07
CA ARG A 29 11.02 -19.34 -14.94
C ARG A 29 11.84 -19.73 -13.70
N VAL A 30 11.33 -19.41 -12.54
CA VAL A 30 11.89 -19.90 -11.28
C VAL A 30 11.87 -21.44 -11.26
N ARG A 31 13.03 -22.05 -11.05
CA ARG A 31 13.19 -23.50 -10.90
C ARG A 31 13.29 -23.81 -9.41
N ILE A 32 12.23 -24.40 -8.86
CA ILE A 32 12.19 -24.77 -7.44
C ILE A 32 12.55 -26.25 -7.33
N ASP A 33 13.58 -26.55 -6.55
CA ASP A 33 13.91 -27.92 -6.16
C ASP A 33 13.00 -28.36 -5.01
N TRP A 34 11.89 -28.97 -5.36
CA TRP A 34 10.91 -29.42 -4.38
C TRP A 34 11.41 -30.56 -3.47
N GLN A 35 12.47 -31.27 -3.88
CA GLN A 35 13.03 -32.38 -3.10
C GLN A 35 13.88 -31.86 -1.93
N HIS A 36 14.59 -30.75 -2.14
CA HIS A 36 15.49 -30.18 -1.12
C HIS A 36 14.96 -28.86 -0.54
N SER A 37 13.86 -28.31 -1.06
CA SER A 37 13.29 -27.08 -0.52
C SER A 37 12.59 -27.32 0.82
N ILE A 38 12.92 -26.50 1.80
CA ILE A 38 12.25 -26.51 3.11
C ILE A 38 10.86 -25.88 2.95
N ILE A 39 9.83 -26.70 2.92
CA ILE A 39 8.45 -26.25 2.86
C ILE A 39 7.98 -25.92 4.28
N LYS A 40 7.74 -24.64 4.55
CA LYS A 40 7.20 -24.22 5.84
C LYS A 40 5.74 -24.59 5.97
N LYS A 41 5.45 -25.45 6.94
CA LYS A 41 4.05 -25.77 7.30
C LYS A 41 3.49 -24.65 8.19
N PRO A 42 2.33 -24.07 7.85
CA PRO A 42 1.67 -23.10 8.73
C PRO A 42 1.37 -23.70 10.10
N ALA A 43 1.51 -22.91 11.16
CA ALA A 43 1.20 -23.35 12.52
C ALA A 43 -0.29 -23.73 12.68
N THR A 44 -1.17 -23.05 11.94
CA THR A 44 -2.61 -23.34 11.91
C THR A 44 -3.04 -23.58 10.48
N LEU A 45 -3.67 -24.74 10.23
CA LEU A 45 -4.22 -25.11 8.94
C LEU A 45 -5.72 -24.80 8.88
N GLY A 46 -6.21 -24.46 7.68
CA GLY A 46 -7.61 -24.19 7.42
C GLY A 46 -7.98 -22.72 7.62
N ARG A 47 -9.29 -22.45 7.52
CA ARG A 47 -9.83 -21.09 7.66
C ARG A 47 -9.98 -20.77 9.15
N ARG A 48 -9.45 -19.60 9.57
CA ARG A 48 -9.67 -19.04 10.89
C ARG A 48 -10.46 -17.74 10.73
N VAL A 49 -11.49 -17.58 11.53
CA VAL A 49 -12.31 -16.35 11.58
C VAL A 49 -12.05 -15.69 12.91
N PHE A 50 -11.76 -14.39 12.87
CA PHE A 50 -11.67 -13.55 14.05
C PHE A 50 -12.95 -12.72 14.08
N ILE A 51 -13.60 -12.69 15.23
CA ILE A 51 -14.83 -11.94 15.44
C ILE A 51 -14.54 -10.88 16.50
N ASP A 52 -14.91 -9.65 16.19
CA ASP A 52 -14.73 -8.49 17.07
C ASP A 52 -13.26 -8.32 17.51
N TYR A 53 -12.35 -8.38 16.52
CA TYR A 53 -10.92 -8.28 16.79
C TYR A 53 -10.57 -6.89 17.36
N PRO A 54 -9.70 -6.79 18.39
CA PRO A 54 -9.39 -5.52 19.03
C PRO A 54 -8.85 -4.48 18.05
N LEU A 55 -9.56 -3.35 17.92
CA LEU A 55 -9.15 -2.26 17.01
C LEU A 55 -7.83 -1.60 17.45
N GLU A 56 -7.53 -1.62 18.76
CA GLU A 56 -6.28 -1.15 19.32
C GLU A 56 -5.07 -1.89 18.73
N GLU A 57 -5.19 -3.20 18.54
CA GLU A 57 -4.13 -4.00 17.94
C GLU A 57 -4.01 -3.71 16.42
N ILE A 58 -5.15 -3.57 15.70
CA ILE A 58 -5.16 -3.29 14.27
C ILE A 58 -4.55 -1.92 13.96
N ARG A 59 -4.79 -0.94 14.84
CA ARG A 59 -4.28 0.43 14.68
C ARG A 59 -2.77 0.49 14.39
N ALA A 60 -1.99 -0.38 15.04
CA ALA A 60 -0.54 -0.43 14.87
C ALA A 60 -0.09 -0.86 13.46
N TYR A 61 -0.99 -1.48 12.69
CA TYR A 61 -0.70 -2.02 11.37
C TYR A 61 -1.34 -1.24 10.21
N ILE A 62 -1.90 -0.05 10.50
CA ILE A 62 -2.46 0.81 9.45
C ILE A 62 -1.34 1.31 8.53
N ASP A 63 -1.46 1.06 7.23
CA ASP A 63 -0.64 1.71 6.22
C ASP A 63 -1.19 3.12 5.94
N TRP A 64 -0.46 4.12 6.40
CA TRP A 64 -0.85 5.52 6.28
C TRP A 64 -0.55 6.12 4.91
N THR A 65 0.27 5.49 4.08
CA THR A 65 0.61 6.03 2.77
C THR A 65 -0.61 6.16 1.85
N PRO A 66 -1.49 5.14 1.70
CA PRO A 66 -2.71 5.28 0.92
C PRO A 66 -3.69 6.32 1.48
N PHE A 67 -3.72 6.50 2.81
CA PHE A 67 -4.52 7.53 3.45
C PHE A 67 -4.14 8.93 2.96
N PHE A 68 -2.86 9.30 2.99
CA PHE A 68 -2.39 10.59 2.48
C PHE A 68 -2.65 10.77 0.98
N GLN A 69 -2.49 9.71 0.20
CA GLN A 69 -2.77 9.74 -1.24
C GLN A 69 -4.25 10.04 -1.54
N THR A 70 -5.17 9.50 -0.75
CA THR A 70 -6.61 9.79 -0.88
C THR A 70 -6.93 11.27 -0.66
N TRP A 71 -6.16 11.94 0.19
CA TRP A 71 -6.25 13.39 0.44
C TRP A 71 -5.35 14.22 -0.48
N MET A 72 -4.90 13.65 -1.61
CA MET A 72 -4.07 14.31 -2.63
C MET A 72 -2.71 14.81 -2.11
N LEU A 73 -2.23 14.27 -0.99
CA LEU A 73 -0.92 14.59 -0.46
C LEU A 73 0.12 13.61 -1.00
N ALA A 74 1.11 14.13 -1.73
CA ALA A 74 2.18 13.32 -2.33
C ALA A 74 3.29 13.06 -1.31
N GLY A 75 3.58 11.78 -1.05
CA GLY A 75 4.66 11.37 -0.16
C GLY A 75 4.40 10.02 0.47
N ARG A 76 5.39 9.49 1.18
CA ARG A 76 5.29 8.22 1.89
C ARG A 76 5.37 8.45 3.40
N TYR A 77 4.52 7.81 4.15
CA TYR A 77 4.62 7.79 5.61
C TYR A 77 5.85 6.97 6.05
N PRO A 78 6.59 7.40 7.07
CA PRO A 78 6.38 8.62 7.89
C PRO A 78 7.07 9.88 7.34
N ALA A 79 7.85 9.78 6.26
CA ALA A 79 8.64 10.89 5.73
C ALA A 79 7.79 12.11 5.33
N ILE A 80 6.56 11.89 4.85
CA ILE A 80 5.62 12.94 4.44
C ILE A 80 5.35 13.96 5.55
N LEU A 81 5.36 13.54 6.82
CA LEU A 81 5.12 14.42 7.98
C LEU A 81 6.21 15.50 8.16
N LYS A 82 7.38 15.29 7.54
CA LYS A 82 8.52 16.22 7.58
C LYS A 82 8.79 16.88 6.24
N ASP A 83 7.89 16.71 5.28
CA ASP A 83 8.03 17.31 3.96
C ASP A 83 7.93 18.85 4.03
N ASN A 84 8.79 19.53 3.27
CA ASN A 84 8.86 21.00 3.33
C ASN A 84 7.64 21.72 2.73
N VAL A 85 6.87 21.04 1.86
CA VAL A 85 5.73 21.60 1.15
C VAL A 85 4.41 21.16 1.79
N VAL A 86 4.25 19.85 1.98
CA VAL A 86 2.98 19.27 2.44
C VAL A 86 3.01 18.81 3.91
N GLY A 87 4.17 18.82 4.56
CA GLY A 87 4.36 18.23 5.88
C GLY A 87 3.44 18.82 6.97
N THR A 88 3.24 20.13 6.99
CA THR A 88 2.35 20.77 7.96
C THR A 88 0.90 20.30 7.83
N GLU A 89 0.41 20.20 6.58
CA GLU A 89 -0.96 19.72 6.32
C GLU A 89 -1.08 18.23 6.56
N ALA A 90 -0.05 17.46 6.17
CA ALA A 90 0.01 16.02 6.46
C ALA A 90 0.00 15.73 7.96
N GLN A 91 0.76 16.48 8.76
CA GLN A 91 0.77 16.32 10.21
C GLN A 91 -0.60 16.61 10.81
N LYS A 92 -1.24 17.72 10.44
CA LYS A 92 -2.58 18.06 10.91
C LYS A 92 -3.60 16.98 10.57
N LEU A 93 -3.61 16.53 9.32
CA LEU A 93 -4.50 15.47 8.85
C LEU A 93 -4.26 14.15 9.62
N PHE A 94 -3.01 13.83 9.90
CA PHE A 94 -2.64 12.65 10.69
C PHE A 94 -3.14 12.74 12.11
N ASP A 95 -2.97 13.90 12.76
CA ASP A 95 -3.42 14.12 14.14
C ASP A 95 -4.95 14.05 14.25
N ASP A 96 -5.68 14.61 13.28
CA ASP A 96 -7.14 14.50 13.20
C ASP A 96 -7.58 13.03 13.02
N ALA A 97 -6.88 12.26 12.18
CA ALA A 97 -7.14 10.84 11.99
C ALA A 97 -6.88 10.02 13.26
N GLN A 98 -5.80 10.33 14.00
CA GLN A 98 -5.51 9.68 15.27
C GLN A 98 -6.60 9.94 16.31
N GLN A 99 -7.06 11.20 16.44
CA GLN A 99 -8.15 11.56 17.33
C GLN A 99 -9.48 10.85 16.95
N MET A 100 -9.74 10.70 15.65
CA MET A 100 -10.90 9.96 15.18
C MET A 100 -10.81 8.49 15.56
N LEU A 101 -9.64 7.85 15.38
CA LEU A 101 -9.41 6.47 15.81
C LEU A 101 -9.59 6.29 17.31
N ASP A 102 -9.10 7.23 18.13
CA ASP A 102 -9.31 7.20 19.58
C ASP A 102 -10.80 7.19 19.92
N LYS A 103 -11.60 8.02 19.27
CA LYS A 103 -13.06 8.05 19.46
C LYS A 103 -13.74 6.76 18.99
N ILE A 104 -13.35 6.21 17.84
CA ILE A 104 -13.89 4.96 17.29
C ILE A 104 -13.63 3.80 18.27
N ILE A 105 -12.41 3.70 18.78
CA ILE A 105 -11.99 2.67 19.73
C ILE A 105 -12.72 2.82 21.06
N ALA A 106 -12.72 4.02 21.64
CA ALA A 106 -13.35 4.28 22.93
C ALA A 106 -14.87 4.01 22.91
N ASN A 107 -15.54 4.41 21.85
CA ASN A 107 -16.99 4.27 21.70
C ASN A 107 -17.40 2.90 21.11
N LYS A 108 -16.44 2.06 20.71
CA LYS A 108 -16.71 0.79 20.01
C LYS A 108 -17.70 0.93 18.85
N SER A 109 -17.57 2.04 18.11
CA SER A 109 -18.50 2.39 17.02
C SER A 109 -18.29 1.58 15.74
N LEU A 110 -17.15 0.90 15.59
CA LEU A 110 -16.83 -0.03 14.53
C LEU A 110 -16.40 -1.38 15.12
N LYS A 111 -16.60 -2.43 14.33
CA LYS A 111 -16.15 -3.79 14.62
C LYS A 111 -15.33 -4.33 13.48
N ALA A 112 -14.25 -5.05 13.80
CA ALA A 112 -13.40 -5.76 12.84
C ALA A 112 -13.65 -7.26 12.93
N ASN A 113 -13.93 -7.90 11.77
CA ASN A 113 -14.09 -9.35 11.65
C ASN A 113 -13.16 -9.90 10.57
#